data_62ca29a90303054ed2fb595ddec6823e
#
_entry.id   62ca29a90303054ed2fb595ddec6823e
#
_cell.length_a   1.000
_cell.length_b   1.000
_cell.length_c   1.000
_cell.angle_alpha   90.00
_cell.angle_beta   90.00
_cell.angle_gamma   90.00
#
_symmetry.space_group_name_H-M   'P 1'
#
loop_
_entity.id
_entity.type
_entity.pdbx_description
1 polymer ?
#
loop_
_entity_poly.entity_id
_entity_poly.type
_entity_poly.pdbx_seq_one_letter_code
_entity_poly.pdbx_strand_id
1 'polypeptide(L)'
;TAATNEDFATDTEAMVNYLRSRKEINAKKIGIIGHSAGGIIAFIVAKKDPSIAFVVSLAGAGVRGDSLMLKQVELISKSQGMPDAVWQGMKPSIRNRYAILQQTDKTPEELQKELYADVTKTMSPEQLKDLNTIQQLSAQISSMTSPWYLHFIRYDPAQDLKKLKCPVLALNGDCLLYTSPSP
;
A
#
# COMPACT_ATOMS: atom_id res chain seq x y z
N THR A 1 -6.20 -9.62 8.63
CA THR A 1 -7.63 -9.27 8.48
C THR A 1 -8.04 -9.49 7.03
N ALA A 2 -9.30 -9.87 6.81
CA ALA A 2 -9.87 -9.95 5.47
C ALA A 2 -10.26 -8.56 4.91
N ALA A 3 -10.27 -7.52 5.75
CA ALA A 3 -10.65 -6.16 5.38
C ALA A 3 -9.65 -5.55 4.40
N THR A 4 -10.16 -4.80 3.43
CA THR A 4 -9.42 -4.06 2.40
C THR A 4 -9.52 -2.55 2.65
N ASN A 5 -8.86 -1.73 1.84
CA ASN A 5 -9.04 -0.26 1.91
C ASN A 5 -10.47 0.18 1.54
N GLU A 6 -11.21 -0.61 0.75
CA GLU A 6 -12.61 -0.34 0.43
C GLU A 6 -13.51 -0.55 1.66
N ASP A 7 -13.23 -1.57 2.50
CA ASP A 7 -13.96 -1.79 3.75
C ASP A 7 -13.73 -0.63 4.72
N PHE A 8 -12.47 -0.19 4.89
CA PHE A 8 -12.16 0.99 5.70
C PHE A 8 -12.72 2.29 5.13
N ALA A 9 -12.88 2.39 3.81
CA ALA A 9 -13.57 3.51 3.19
C ALA A 9 -15.05 3.52 3.59
N THR A 10 -15.70 2.35 3.63
CA THR A 10 -17.09 2.23 4.10
C THR A 10 -17.26 2.69 5.55
N ASP A 11 -16.33 2.33 6.43
CA ASP A 11 -16.33 2.83 7.82
C ASP A 11 -16.18 4.37 7.86
N THR A 12 -15.30 4.91 7.02
CA THR A 12 -15.09 6.36 6.92
C THR A 12 -16.34 7.07 6.36
N GLU A 13 -17.01 6.49 5.37
CA GLU A 13 -18.30 6.98 4.85
C GLU A 13 -19.37 7.02 5.95
N ALA A 14 -19.43 5.99 6.79
CA ALA A 14 -20.36 5.96 7.93
C ALA A 14 -20.07 7.10 8.94
N MET A 15 -18.79 7.36 9.23
CA MET A 15 -18.40 8.51 10.09
C MET A 15 -18.77 9.85 9.47
N VAL A 16 -18.56 10.04 8.17
CA VAL A 16 -18.96 11.25 7.45
C VAL A 16 -20.49 11.45 7.53
N ASN A 17 -21.27 10.39 7.31
CA ASN A 17 -22.71 10.43 7.38
C ASN A 17 -23.22 10.74 8.81
N TYR A 18 -22.56 10.19 9.82
CA TYR A 18 -22.83 10.54 11.21
C TYR A 18 -22.60 12.04 11.46
N LEU A 19 -21.48 12.59 11.04
CA LEU A 19 -21.20 14.03 11.20
C LEU A 19 -22.24 14.90 10.48
N ARG A 20 -22.70 14.48 9.31
CA ARG A 20 -23.77 15.20 8.56
C ARG A 20 -25.11 15.21 9.29
N SER A 21 -25.40 14.20 10.10
CA SER A 21 -26.64 14.15 10.89
C SER A 21 -26.64 15.08 12.11
N ARG A 22 -25.46 15.61 12.47
CA ARG A 22 -25.30 16.47 13.64
C ARG A 22 -25.66 17.91 13.31
N LYS A 23 -26.59 18.49 14.07
CA LYS A 23 -27.09 19.87 13.86
C LYS A 23 -26.04 20.96 14.07
N GLU A 24 -25.06 20.69 14.93
CA GLU A 24 -23.92 21.56 15.24
C GLU A 24 -22.81 21.54 14.18
N ILE A 25 -22.86 20.63 13.26
CA ILE A 25 -21.84 20.46 12.21
C ILE A 25 -22.35 21.08 10.90
N ASN A 26 -21.50 21.88 10.26
CA ASN A 26 -21.78 22.32 8.89
C ASN A 26 -21.45 21.21 7.90
N ALA A 27 -22.48 20.51 7.42
CA ALA A 27 -22.36 19.39 6.48
C ALA A 27 -21.60 19.73 5.19
N LYS A 28 -21.55 21.01 4.79
CA LYS A 28 -20.82 21.47 3.59
C LYS A 28 -19.33 21.73 3.84
N LYS A 29 -18.85 21.58 5.07
CA LYS A 29 -17.45 21.84 5.46
C LYS A 29 -16.76 20.60 6.04
N ILE A 30 -17.30 19.41 5.82
CA ILE A 30 -16.69 18.16 6.27
C ILE A 30 -15.61 17.76 5.28
N GLY A 31 -14.38 17.64 5.76
CA GLY A 31 -13.24 17.11 5.03
C GLY A 31 -12.67 15.86 5.69
N ILE A 32 -11.71 15.22 5.03
CA ILE A 32 -11.03 14.01 5.52
C ILE A 32 -9.53 14.28 5.63
N ILE A 33 -8.95 13.95 6.78
CA ILE A 33 -7.50 13.95 6.98
C ILE A 33 -7.07 12.51 7.15
N GLY A 34 -6.20 12.03 6.25
CA GLY A 34 -5.71 10.65 6.26
C GLY A 34 -4.18 10.58 6.33
N HIS A 35 -3.65 9.73 7.21
CA HIS A 35 -2.22 9.47 7.32
C HIS A 35 -1.87 8.12 6.69
N SER A 36 -0.82 8.07 5.87
CA SER A 36 -0.33 6.84 5.22
C SER A 36 -1.45 6.14 4.42
N ALA A 37 -1.83 4.90 4.76
CA ALA A 37 -2.98 4.21 4.16
C ALA A 37 -4.30 4.98 4.31
N GLY A 38 -4.45 5.80 5.37
CA GLY A 38 -5.60 6.67 5.56
C GLY A 38 -5.73 7.74 4.46
N GLY A 39 -4.62 8.16 3.85
CA GLY A 39 -4.64 9.03 2.67
C GLY A 39 -5.28 8.35 1.46
N ILE A 40 -4.99 7.08 1.24
CA ILE A 40 -5.64 6.25 0.20
C ILE A 40 -7.14 6.13 0.46
N ILE A 41 -7.53 5.83 1.70
CA ILE A 41 -8.93 5.72 2.12
C ILE A 41 -9.67 7.04 1.88
N ALA A 42 -9.03 8.18 2.21
CA ALA A 42 -9.60 9.51 1.96
C ALA A 42 -9.86 9.76 0.46
N PHE A 43 -8.96 9.32 -0.43
CA PHE A 43 -9.17 9.42 -1.89
C PHE A 43 -10.34 8.55 -2.37
N ILE A 44 -10.44 7.32 -1.87
CA ILE A 44 -11.53 6.41 -2.20
C ILE A 44 -12.88 7.03 -1.81
N VAL A 45 -13.00 7.56 -0.58
CA VAL A 45 -14.23 8.19 -0.09
C VAL A 45 -14.55 9.46 -0.89
N ALA A 46 -13.58 10.35 -1.06
CA ALA A 46 -13.83 11.62 -1.75
C ALA A 46 -14.14 11.45 -3.25
N LYS A 47 -13.67 10.37 -3.87
CA LYS A 47 -14.09 9.99 -5.24
C LYS A 47 -15.55 9.57 -5.29
N LYS A 48 -16.03 8.81 -4.30
CA LYS A 48 -17.41 8.32 -4.21
C LYS A 48 -18.38 9.42 -3.79
N ASP A 49 -17.92 10.34 -2.94
CA ASP A 49 -18.73 11.40 -2.36
C ASP A 49 -18.21 12.81 -2.73
N PRO A 50 -18.74 13.41 -3.80
CA PRO A 50 -18.34 14.75 -4.25
C PRO A 50 -18.69 15.89 -3.26
N SER A 51 -19.42 15.63 -2.19
CA SER A 51 -19.75 16.62 -1.16
C SER A 51 -18.70 16.72 -0.05
N ILE A 52 -17.65 15.90 -0.08
CA ILE A 52 -16.45 16.07 0.74
C ILE A 52 -15.82 17.42 0.39
N ALA A 53 -15.64 18.28 1.41
CA ALA A 53 -15.20 19.65 1.20
C ALA A 53 -13.71 19.76 0.86
N PHE A 54 -12.86 18.88 1.42
CA PHE A 54 -11.42 18.83 1.18
C PHE A 54 -10.82 17.51 1.65
N VAL A 55 -9.64 17.18 1.16
CA VAL A 55 -8.80 16.08 1.65
C VAL A 55 -7.44 16.61 2.07
N VAL A 56 -6.93 16.16 3.23
CA VAL A 56 -5.55 16.34 3.63
C VAL A 56 -4.90 14.96 3.70
N SER A 57 -3.91 14.73 2.85
CA SER A 57 -3.13 13.49 2.79
C SER A 57 -1.77 13.71 3.47
N LEU A 58 -1.58 13.10 4.62
CA LEU A 58 -0.33 13.15 5.37
C LEU A 58 0.47 11.87 5.05
N ALA A 59 1.57 12.02 4.35
CA ALA A 59 2.41 10.89 3.93
C ALA A 59 1.63 9.77 3.20
N GLY A 60 0.57 10.13 2.49
CA GLY A 60 -0.22 9.18 1.69
C GLY A 60 0.42 8.91 0.34
N ALA A 61 0.24 7.69 -0.16
CA ALA A 61 0.79 7.29 -1.46
C ALA A 61 0.05 7.97 -2.62
N GLY A 62 0.81 8.59 -3.51
CA GLY A 62 0.32 9.12 -4.80
C GLY A 62 0.61 8.20 -6.00
N VAL A 63 1.31 7.10 -5.77
CA VAL A 63 1.72 6.12 -6.79
C VAL A 63 1.21 4.72 -6.44
N ARG A 64 1.18 3.84 -7.44
CA ARG A 64 0.71 2.46 -7.23
C ARG A 64 1.54 1.74 -6.16
N GLY A 65 0.87 0.88 -5.37
CA GLY A 65 1.44 0.25 -4.19
C GLY A 65 2.72 -0.55 -4.45
N ASP A 66 2.84 -1.26 -5.57
CA ASP A 66 4.05 -2.00 -5.94
C ASP A 66 5.27 -1.07 -6.15
N SER A 67 5.05 0.07 -6.81
CA SER A 67 6.09 1.07 -7.04
C SER A 67 6.52 1.74 -5.75
N LEU A 68 5.55 2.05 -4.88
CA LEU A 68 5.79 2.57 -3.53
C LEU A 68 6.65 1.60 -2.72
N MET A 69 6.24 0.32 -2.65
CA MET A 69 6.93 -0.69 -1.85
C MET A 69 8.34 -0.99 -2.38
N LEU A 70 8.52 -1.02 -3.70
CA LEU A 70 9.86 -1.18 -4.29
C LEU A 70 10.79 -0.03 -3.88
N LYS A 71 10.29 1.20 -3.90
CA LYS A 71 11.06 2.38 -3.47
C LYS A 71 11.33 2.38 -1.97
N GLN A 72 10.35 1.98 -1.17
CA GLN A 72 10.49 1.86 0.28
C GLN A 72 11.57 0.85 0.66
N VAL A 73 11.56 -0.35 0.05
CA VAL A 73 12.59 -1.37 0.29
C VAL A 73 13.98 -0.83 -0.09
N GLU A 74 14.11 -0.13 -1.22
CA GLU A 74 15.35 0.53 -1.63
C GLU A 74 15.88 1.48 -0.56
N LEU A 75 15.04 2.41 -0.12
CA LEU A 75 15.45 3.45 0.83
C LEU A 75 15.81 2.87 2.20
N ILE A 76 15.01 1.92 2.70
CA ILE A 76 15.31 1.23 3.97
C ILE A 76 16.64 0.47 3.87
N SER A 77 16.84 -0.32 2.81
CA SER A 77 18.06 -1.11 2.65
C SER A 77 19.30 -0.20 2.58
N LYS A 78 19.22 0.91 1.85
CA LYS A 78 20.31 1.89 1.76
C LYS A 78 20.56 2.58 3.09
N SER A 79 19.53 2.95 3.85
CA SER A 79 19.68 3.55 5.18
C SER A 79 20.33 2.60 6.20
N GLN A 80 20.19 1.29 5.97
CA GLN A 80 20.85 0.24 6.76
C GLN A 80 22.27 -0.10 6.26
N GLY A 81 22.80 0.69 5.33
CA GLY A 81 24.17 0.53 4.82
C GLY A 81 24.32 -0.41 3.64
N MET A 82 23.24 -0.83 2.98
CA MET A 82 23.33 -1.67 1.78
C MET A 82 24.02 -0.89 0.64
N PRO A 83 25.13 -1.40 0.07
CA PRO A 83 25.77 -0.79 -1.08
C PRO A 83 24.85 -0.76 -2.31
N ASP A 84 24.96 0.30 -3.12
CA ASP A 84 24.09 0.48 -4.30
C ASP A 84 24.24 -0.68 -5.30
N ALA A 85 25.43 -1.19 -5.52
CA ALA A 85 25.68 -2.34 -6.38
C ALA A 85 24.91 -3.60 -5.94
N VAL A 86 24.83 -3.86 -4.62
CA VAL A 86 24.07 -4.97 -4.04
C VAL A 86 22.58 -4.76 -4.29
N TRP A 87 22.08 -3.54 -4.03
CA TRP A 87 20.69 -3.19 -4.32
C TRP A 87 20.33 -3.41 -5.78
N GLN A 88 21.16 -2.93 -6.72
CA GLN A 88 20.91 -3.10 -8.17
C GLN A 88 20.84 -4.57 -8.57
N GLY A 89 21.64 -5.44 -7.94
CA GLY A 89 21.58 -6.89 -8.14
C GLY A 89 20.28 -7.53 -7.62
N MET A 90 19.76 -7.05 -6.50
CA MET A 90 18.54 -7.59 -5.87
C MET A 90 17.24 -7.04 -6.47
N LYS A 91 17.26 -5.82 -6.99
CA LYS A 91 16.08 -5.09 -7.48
C LYS A 91 15.26 -5.86 -8.52
N PRO A 92 15.85 -6.55 -9.52
CA PRO A 92 15.07 -7.34 -10.48
C PRO A 92 14.23 -8.44 -9.82
N SER A 93 14.81 -9.16 -8.85
CA SER A 93 14.12 -10.22 -8.11
C SER A 93 12.95 -9.68 -7.29
N ILE A 94 13.16 -8.56 -6.58
CA ILE A 94 12.11 -7.90 -5.81
C ILE A 94 10.98 -7.41 -6.73
N ARG A 95 11.34 -6.81 -7.86
CA ARG A 95 10.36 -6.38 -8.87
C ARG A 95 9.55 -7.56 -9.42
N ASN A 96 10.19 -8.71 -9.66
CA ASN A 96 9.51 -9.92 -10.11
C ASN A 96 8.46 -10.40 -9.09
N ARG A 97 8.77 -10.36 -7.79
CA ARG A 97 7.81 -10.71 -6.73
C ARG A 97 6.59 -9.79 -6.74
N TYR A 98 6.78 -8.49 -6.94
CA TYR A 98 5.64 -7.58 -7.10
C TYR A 98 4.86 -7.84 -8.39
N ALA A 99 5.52 -8.22 -9.48
CA ALA A 99 4.84 -8.63 -10.71
C ALA A 99 3.98 -9.89 -10.51
N ILE A 100 4.45 -10.85 -9.72
CA ILE A 100 3.63 -12.02 -9.32
C ILE A 100 2.38 -11.56 -8.57
N LEU A 101 2.51 -10.67 -7.59
CA LEU A 101 1.39 -10.16 -6.80
C LEU A 101 0.38 -9.32 -7.61
N GLN A 102 0.80 -8.78 -8.76
CA GLN A 102 -0.10 -8.03 -9.66
C GLN A 102 -1.04 -8.92 -10.48
N GLN A 103 -0.80 -10.22 -10.54
CA GLN A 103 -1.66 -11.15 -11.27
C GLN A 103 -3.02 -11.26 -10.56
N THR A 104 -4.10 -10.86 -11.25
CA THR A 104 -5.46 -10.80 -10.68
C THR A 104 -6.30 -12.02 -11.02
N ASP A 105 -5.84 -12.85 -11.94
CA ASP A 105 -6.44 -14.09 -12.40
C ASP A 105 -6.09 -15.30 -11.52
N LYS A 106 -5.18 -15.12 -10.56
CA LYS A 106 -4.72 -16.16 -9.63
C LYS A 106 -5.28 -16.03 -8.24
N THR A 107 -5.53 -17.18 -7.62
CA THR A 107 -5.92 -17.26 -6.22
C THR A 107 -4.73 -16.91 -5.29
N PRO A 108 -4.97 -16.52 -4.04
CA PRO A 108 -3.91 -16.30 -3.05
C PRO A 108 -2.97 -17.52 -2.92
N GLU A 109 -3.50 -18.73 -2.96
CA GLU A 109 -2.75 -19.99 -2.85
C GLU A 109 -1.81 -20.21 -4.05
N GLU A 110 -2.27 -19.87 -5.26
CA GLU A 110 -1.44 -19.94 -6.47
C GLU A 110 -0.31 -18.90 -6.41
N LEU A 111 -0.62 -17.68 -5.98
CA LEU A 111 0.38 -16.62 -5.77
C LEU A 111 1.42 -17.04 -4.71
N GLN A 112 0.99 -17.68 -3.61
CA GLN A 112 1.90 -18.19 -2.58
C GLN A 112 2.87 -19.21 -3.15
N LYS A 113 2.39 -20.16 -3.95
CA LYS A 113 3.24 -21.17 -4.60
C LYS A 113 4.27 -20.53 -5.53
N GLU A 114 3.89 -19.55 -6.32
CA GLU A 114 4.80 -18.85 -7.23
C GLU A 114 5.85 -18.03 -6.48
N LEU A 115 5.41 -17.27 -5.45
CA LEU A 115 6.32 -16.50 -4.61
C LEU A 115 7.32 -17.41 -3.90
N TYR A 116 6.84 -18.51 -3.34
CA TYR A 116 7.71 -19.50 -2.69
C TYR A 116 8.73 -20.07 -3.65
N ALA A 117 8.30 -20.48 -4.85
CA ALA A 117 9.19 -20.98 -5.89
C ALA A 117 10.19 -19.91 -6.36
N ASP A 118 9.79 -18.63 -6.45
CA ASP A 118 10.70 -17.55 -6.84
C ASP A 118 11.76 -17.28 -5.78
N VAL A 119 11.36 -17.19 -4.51
CA VAL A 119 12.29 -16.91 -3.41
C VAL A 119 13.28 -18.04 -3.20
N THR A 120 12.81 -19.29 -3.22
CA THR A 120 13.65 -20.47 -2.96
C THR A 120 14.70 -20.72 -4.03
N LYS A 121 14.53 -20.20 -5.26
CA LYS A 121 15.56 -20.27 -6.31
C LYS A 121 16.89 -19.62 -5.91
N THR A 122 16.85 -18.64 -5.01
CA THR A 122 18.04 -17.88 -4.60
C THR A 122 18.55 -18.26 -3.22
N MET A 123 17.91 -19.23 -2.55
CA MET A 123 18.29 -19.70 -1.22
C MET A 123 19.38 -20.78 -1.30
N SER A 124 20.28 -20.77 -0.30
CA SER A 124 21.28 -21.83 -0.18
C SER A 124 20.66 -23.17 0.31
N PRO A 125 21.33 -24.32 0.07
CA PRO A 125 20.85 -25.59 0.59
C PRO A 125 20.69 -25.63 2.13
N GLU A 126 21.52 -24.87 2.85
CA GLU A 126 21.44 -24.73 4.31
C GLU A 126 20.19 -23.97 4.72
N GLN A 127 19.89 -22.84 4.05
CA GLN A 127 18.68 -22.05 4.29
C GLN A 127 17.42 -22.86 4.00
N LEU A 128 17.42 -23.70 2.96
CA LEU A 128 16.28 -24.57 2.61
C LEU A 128 16.04 -25.69 3.64
N LYS A 129 17.07 -26.07 4.43
CA LYS A 129 16.97 -27.07 5.49
C LYS A 129 16.64 -26.47 6.86
N ASP A 130 16.82 -25.18 7.03
CA ASP A 130 16.51 -24.49 8.29
C ASP A 130 15.00 -24.26 8.43
N LEU A 131 14.38 -25.01 9.32
CA LEU A 131 12.94 -24.95 9.56
C LEU A 131 12.47 -23.56 9.98
N ASN A 132 13.25 -22.80 10.76
CA ASN A 132 12.89 -21.45 11.16
C ASN A 132 12.85 -20.50 9.97
N THR A 133 13.84 -20.56 9.10
CA THR A 133 13.90 -19.78 7.85
C THR A 133 12.70 -20.09 6.96
N ILE A 134 12.35 -21.36 6.77
CA ILE A 134 11.19 -21.78 5.97
C ILE A 134 9.87 -21.32 6.59
N GLN A 135 9.74 -21.39 7.90
CA GLN A 135 8.54 -20.92 8.62
C GLN A 135 8.34 -19.42 8.48
N GLN A 136 9.42 -18.64 8.65
CA GLN A 136 9.40 -17.18 8.46
C GLN A 136 9.04 -16.80 7.03
N LEU A 137 9.65 -17.47 6.04
CA LEU A 137 9.33 -17.28 4.62
C LEU A 137 7.84 -17.54 4.35
N SER A 138 7.31 -18.65 4.85
CA SER A 138 5.90 -19.01 4.65
C SER A 138 4.96 -17.98 5.28
N ALA A 139 5.25 -17.51 6.49
CA ALA A 139 4.49 -16.47 7.16
C ALA A 139 4.53 -15.13 6.40
N GLN A 140 5.71 -14.76 5.89
CA GLN A 140 5.86 -13.55 5.09
C GLN A 140 5.05 -13.63 3.79
N ILE A 141 5.14 -14.73 3.05
CA ILE A 141 4.39 -14.96 1.82
C ILE A 141 2.88 -14.93 2.09
N SER A 142 2.42 -15.58 3.16
CA SER A 142 1.01 -15.53 3.57
C SER A 142 0.55 -14.11 3.86
N SER A 143 1.37 -13.30 4.52
CA SER A 143 1.07 -11.87 4.77
C SER A 143 0.97 -11.07 3.48
N MET A 144 1.89 -11.29 2.52
CA MET A 144 1.92 -10.61 1.21
C MET A 144 0.76 -11.00 0.30
N THR A 145 0.12 -12.14 0.54
CA THR A 145 -1.05 -12.59 -0.22
C THR A 145 -2.36 -12.41 0.54
N SER A 146 -2.32 -11.70 1.68
CA SER A 146 -3.54 -11.34 2.39
C SER A 146 -4.42 -10.40 1.55
N PRO A 147 -5.77 -10.44 1.71
CA PRO A 147 -6.68 -9.57 0.96
C PRO A 147 -6.30 -8.08 1.06
N TRP A 148 -5.94 -7.62 2.25
CA TRP A 148 -5.51 -6.24 2.45
C TRP A 148 -4.26 -5.90 1.65
N TYR A 149 -3.20 -6.76 1.72
CA TYR A 149 -1.94 -6.47 1.05
C TYR A 149 -2.08 -6.53 -0.46
N LEU A 150 -2.82 -7.51 -0.99
CA LEU A 150 -3.10 -7.61 -2.43
C LEU A 150 -3.86 -6.39 -2.94
N HIS A 151 -4.88 -5.94 -2.19
CA HIS A 151 -5.59 -4.71 -2.54
C HIS A 151 -4.65 -3.50 -2.52
N PHE A 152 -3.85 -3.34 -1.47
CA PHE A 152 -2.91 -2.23 -1.32
C PHE A 152 -1.87 -2.20 -2.45
N ILE A 153 -1.25 -3.35 -2.77
CA ILE A 153 -0.17 -3.42 -3.76
C ILE A 153 -0.67 -3.15 -5.19
N ARG A 154 -1.93 -3.49 -5.48
CA ARG A 154 -2.58 -3.34 -6.77
C ARG A 154 -3.25 -1.97 -6.96
N TYR A 155 -3.56 -1.29 -5.88
CA TYR A 155 -4.25 -0.01 -5.91
C TYR A 155 -3.38 1.09 -6.55
N ASP A 156 -3.96 1.80 -7.51
CA ASP A 156 -3.35 2.95 -8.16
C ASP A 156 -4.12 4.24 -7.79
N PRO A 157 -3.65 5.00 -6.80
CA PRO A 157 -4.33 6.22 -6.35
C PRO A 157 -4.43 7.29 -7.45
N ALA A 158 -3.56 7.30 -8.44
CA ALA A 158 -3.60 8.26 -9.53
C ALA A 158 -4.92 8.21 -10.32
N GLN A 159 -5.57 7.05 -10.39
CA GLN A 159 -6.86 6.90 -11.06
C GLN A 159 -8.00 7.57 -10.28
N ASP A 160 -7.92 7.56 -8.96
CA ASP A 160 -8.91 8.18 -8.09
C ASP A 160 -8.67 9.67 -7.92
N LEU A 161 -7.41 10.07 -7.74
CA LEU A 161 -7.00 11.48 -7.65
C LEU A 161 -7.51 12.32 -8.82
N LYS A 162 -7.46 11.79 -10.05
CA LYS A 162 -7.98 12.47 -11.25
C LYS A 162 -9.50 12.72 -11.22
N LYS A 163 -10.23 11.99 -10.38
CA LYS A 163 -11.70 12.06 -10.28
C LYS A 163 -12.19 12.92 -9.12
N LEU A 164 -11.29 13.36 -8.24
CA LEU A 164 -11.65 14.18 -7.09
C LEU A 164 -12.19 15.54 -7.54
N LYS A 165 -13.22 16.01 -6.84
CA LYS A 165 -13.85 17.32 -7.09
C LYS A 165 -13.52 18.34 -6.01
N CYS A 166 -12.92 17.92 -4.92
CA CYS A 166 -12.52 18.78 -3.82
C CYS A 166 -11.01 19.10 -3.88
N PRO A 167 -10.55 20.19 -3.25
CA PRO A 167 -9.15 20.47 -3.07
C PRO A 167 -8.46 19.40 -2.22
N VAL A 168 -7.20 19.09 -2.59
CA VAL A 168 -6.35 18.14 -1.89
C VAL A 168 -5.08 18.85 -1.44
N LEU A 169 -4.76 18.76 -0.15
CA LEU A 169 -3.47 19.13 0.40
C LEU A 169 -2.67 17.86 0.67
N ALA A 170 -1.56 17.67 -0.03
CA ALA A 170 -0.64 16.55 0.22
C ALA A 170 0.60 17.07 0.96
N LEU A 171 0.90 16.46 2.10
CA LEU A 171 2.07 16.77 2.92
C LEU A 171 2.90 15.52 3.10
N ASN A 172 4.18 15.59 2.70
CA ASN A 172 5.17 14.54 2.89
C ASN A 172 6.40 15.14 3.58
N GLY A 173 7.01 14.38 4.50
CA GLY A 173 8.29 14.78 5.08
C GLY A 173 9.42 14.50 4.08
N ASP A 174 10.37 15.42 3.99
CA ASP A 174 11.59 15.29 3.19
C ASP A 174 12.54 14.21 3.74
N CYS A 175 12.46 13.91 5.04
CA CYS A 175 13.22 12.87 5.74
C CYS A 175 12.46 11.53 5.85
N LEU A 176 11.24 11.42 5.31
CA LEU A 176 10.48 10.18 5.37
C LEU A 176 11.03 9.16 4.37
N LEU A 177 11.90 8.28 4.84
CA LEU A 177 12.45 7.15 4.08
C LEU A 177 11.37 6.20 3.53
N TYR A 178 10.13 6.34 3.99
CA TYR A 178 9.06 5.36 3.84
C TYR A 178 7.88 5.84 3.02
N THR A 179 7.83 7.09 2.66
CA THR A 179 6.67 7.64 1.99
C THR A 179 7.04 8.31 0.70
N SER A 180 6.31 7.96 -0.31
CA SER A 180 6.18 8.60 -1.60
C SER A 180 7.47 9.16 -2.20
N PRO A 181 7.89 8.69 -3.36
CA PRO A 181 8.76 9.51 -4.18
C PRO A 181 8.02 10.83 -4.40
N SER A 182 8.68 11.92 -4.09
CA SER A 182 8.26 13.24 -4.56
C SER A 182 8.00 13.18 -6.06
N PRO A 183 6.96 13.83 -6.57
CA PRO A 183 6.70 13.87 -8.00
C PRO A 183 7.90 14.44 -8.76
#